data_5bda345e4678764434ca788b75062ab9
#
_entry.id   5bda345e4678764434ca788b75062ab9
#
_cell.length_a   1.000
_cell.length_b   1.000
_cell.length_c   1.000
_cell.angle_alpha   90.00
_cell.angle_beta   90.00
_cell.angle_gamma   90.00
#
_symmetry.space_group_name_H-M   'P 1'
#
loop_
_entity.id
_entity.type
_entity.pdbx_description
1 polymer ?
#
loop_
_entity_poly.entity_id
_entity_poly.type
_entity_poly.pdbx_seq_one_letter_code
_entity_poly.pdbx_strand_id
1 'polypeptide(L)'
;MVIDFHTHIFPSYFREKRDAFFSQEPAFEALYRSETSRLAGEEELLRSMEEQGIERSVIFGFPWENAEHFHRHNDYIIESVQRHPDKLIGFCCFSPLSPQGPEEVKRCLDAGLAGVGELAVYGSGFSEEIIRTLHGVMEICADRSVPVLFHTNEPVGHVYPGKTPVQLNEIYSLIKRYLSNKIVLAHWGGGLFFYSL
;
A
#
# COMPACT_ATOMS: atom_id res chain seq x y z
N MET A 1 -14.73 15.07 12.13
CA MET A 1 -13.50 14.79 11.33
C MET A 1 -13.73 13.51 10.56
N VAL A 2 -13.61 13.54 9.23
CA VAL A 2 -13.66 12.37 8.34
C VAL A 2 -12.27 12.16 7.76
N ILE A 3 -11.75 10.93 7.91
CA ILE A 3 -10.43 10.54 7.37
C ILE A 3 -10.65 9.39 6.40
N ASP A 4 -10.25 9.56 5.14
CA ASP A 4 -10.12 8.45 4.20
C ASP A 4 -8.78 7.76 4.43
N PHE A 5 -8.81 6.49 4.83
CA PHE A 5 -7.61 5.76 5.22
C PHE A 5 -6.99 4.93 4.09
N HIS A 6 -7.55 4.97 2.86
CA HIS A 6 -7.09 4.12 1.79
C HIS A 6 -7.16 4.81 0.41
N THR A 7 -6.11 5.54 0.05
CA THR A 7 -6.11 6.31 -1.20
C THR A 7 -4.80 6.14 -1.97
N HIS A 8 -4.89 5.58 -3.17
CA HIS A 8 -3.78 5.53 -4.11
C HIS A 8 -3.75 6.79 -4.96
N ILE A 9 -2.59 7.47 -5.00
CA ILE A 9 -2.36 8.56 -5.94
C ILE A 9 -1.08 8.31 -6.75
N PHE A 10 -1.09 8.71 -8.01
CA PHE A 10 -0.02 8.43 -8.95
C PHE A 10 0.51 9.72 -9.58
N PRO A 11 1.85 9.89 -9.71
CA PRO A 11 2.42 10.99 -10.47
C PRO A 11 2.06 10.87 -11.98
N SER A 12 2.09 11.98 -12.68
CA SER A 12 1.84 12.04 -14.14
C SER A 12 2.69 11.05 -14.92
N TYR A 13 3.93 10.83 -14.48
CA TYR A 13 4.86 9.87 -15.06
C TYR A 13 4.26 8.46 -15.23
N PHE A 14 3.55 7.93 -14.21
CA PHE A 14 2.89 6.63 -14.30
C PHE A 14 1.52 6.70 -14.97
N ARG A 15 0.80 7.79 -14.79
CA ARG A 15 -0.56 7.96 -15.34
C ARG A 15 -0.57 8.07 -16.86
N GLU A 16 0.32 8.89 -17.42
CA GLU A 16 0.36 9.21 -18.84
C GLU A 16 0.97 8.12 -19.71
N LYS A 17 1.83 7.28 -19.12
CA LYS A 17 2.58 6.22 -19.83
C LYS A 17 2.36 4.83 -19.23
N ARG A 18 1.18 4.60 -18.63
CA ARG A 18 0.92 3.38 -17.86
C ARG A 18 1.26 2.09 -18.59
N ASP A 19 1.03 2.02 -19.89
CA ASP A 19 1.29 0.83 -20.70
C ASP A 19 2.78 0.47 -20.80
N ALA A 20 3.67 1.46 -20.65
CA ALA A 20 5.11 1.25 -20.66
C ALA A 20 5.63 0.43 -19.47
N PHE A 21 4.85 0.34 -18.38
CA PHE A 21 5.21 -0.37 -17.17
C PHE A 21 4.69 -1.81 -17.12
N PHE A 22 3.72 -2.17 -17.95
CA PHE A 22 3.04 -3.47 -17.90
C PHE A 22 3.98 -4.66 -18.06
N SER A 23 4.96 -4.59 -18.96
CA SER A 23 5.88 -5.70 -19.20
C SER A 23 6.81 -6.04 -18.03
N GLN A 24 7.01 -5.09 -17.12
CA GLN A 24 7.92 -5.23 -15.97
C GLN A 24 7.16 -5.36 -14.64
N GLU A 25 5.87 -5.02 -14.62
CA GLU A 25 5.05 -4.94 -13.42
C GLU A 25 3.70 -5.68 -13.65
N PRO A 26 3.71 -7.03 -13.60
CA PRO A 26 2.51 -7.82 -13.92
C PRO A 26 1.29 -7.51 -13.04
N ALA A 27 1.51 -7.18 -11.76
CA ALA A 27 0.44 -6.79 -10.86
C ALA A 27 -0.19 -5.45 -11.27
N PHE A 28 0.63 -4.49 -11.69
CA PHE A 28 0.15 -3.20 -12.20
C PHE A 28 -0.62 -3.38 -13.50
N GLU A 29 -0.13 -4.22 -14.41
CA GLU A 29 -0.84 -4.57 -15.62
C GLU A 29 -2.22 -5.17 -15.35
N ALA A 30 -2.30 -6.16 -14.44
CA ALA A 30 -3.54 -6.84 -14.09
C ALA A 30 -4.61 -5.87 -13.59
N LEU A 31 -4.23 -4.84 -12.82
CA LEU A 31 -5.14 -3.86 -12.22
C LEU A 31 -5.48 -2.71 -13.17
N TYR A 32 -4.53 -2.27 -14.00
CA TYR A 32 -4.64 -1.01 -14.72
C TYR A 32 -4.57 -1.12 -16.25
N ARG A 33 -4.59 -2.32 -16.82
CA ARG A 33 -4.68 -2.52 -18.28
C ARG A 33 -6.02 -2.02 -18.84
N SER A 34 -7.11 -2.18 -18.08
CA SER A 34 -8.43 -1.72 -18.54
C SER A 34 -8.45 -0.20 -18.69
N GLU A 35 -8.99 0.28 -19.80
CA GLU A 35 -9.19 1.72 -20.04
C GLU A 35 -10.14 2.36 -19.02
N THR A 36 -11.01 1.57 -18.39
CA THR A 36 -11.92 2.02 -17.33
C THR A 36 -11.23 2.18 -15.97
N SER A 37 -10.05 1.58 -15.78
CA SER A 37 -9.26 1.75 -14.56
C SER A 37 -8.63 3.15 -14.54
N ARG A 38 -8.93 3.92 -13.50
CA ARG A 38 -8.44 5.29 -13.34
C ARG A 38 -7.24 5.33 -12.44
N LEU A 39 -6.28 6.17 -12.79
CA LEU A 39 -5.16 6.55 -11.94
C LEU A 39 -5.33 8.02 -11.58
N ALA A 40 -5.66 8.31 -10.34
CA ALA A 40 -5.83 9.67 -9.85
C ALA A 40 -4.48 10.27 -9.42
N GLY A 41 -4.34 11.59 -9.55
CA GLY A 41 -3.24 12.36 -9.00
C GLY A 41 -3.66 13.13 -7.74
N GLU A 42 -2.71 13.87 -7.17
CA GLU A 42 -2.92 14.69 -5.98
C GLU A 42 -4.07 15.70 -6.13
N GLU A 43 -4.10 16.44 -7.25
CA GLU A 43 -5.11 17.47 -7.49
C GLU A 43 -6.53 16.90 -7.58
N GLU A 44 -6.67 15.72 -8.20
CA GLU A 44 -7.95 15.03 -8.31
C GLU A 44 -8.43 14.54 -6.94
N LEU A 45 -7.50 14.03 -6.11
CA LEU A 45 -7.80 13.64 -4.74
C LEU A 45 -8.26 14.84 -3.91
N LEU A 46 -7.51 15.94 -3.91
CA LEU A 46 -7.84 17.13 -3.12
C LEU A 46 -9.22 17.71 -3.48
N ARG A 47 -9.55 17.70 -4.77
CA ARG A 47 -10.88 18.10 -5.23
C ARG A 47 -11.98 17.17 -4.72
N SER A 48 -11.75 15.86 -4.81
CA SER A 48 -12.70 14.87 -4.29
C SER A 48 -12.88 14.98 -2.77
N MET A 49 -11.79 15.23 -2.03
CA MET A 49 -11.87 15.46 -0.58
C MET A 49 -12.75 16.67 -0.24
N GLU A 50 -12.60 17.76 -0.99
CA GLU A 50 -13.43 18.95 -0.80
C GLU A 50 -14.91 18.69 -1.09
N GLU A 51 -15.19 18.03 -2.22
CA GLU A 51 -16.56 17.68 -2.65
C GLU A 51 -17.27 16.71 -1.68
N GLN A 52 -16.51 15.80 -1.05
CA GLN A 52 -17.04 14.76 -0.15
C GLN A 52 -16.93 15.13 1.35
N GLY A 53 -16.36 16.28 1.69
CA GLY A 53 -16.17 16.70 3.07
C GLY A 53 -15.16 15.85 3.84
N ILE A 54 -14.15 15.27 3.13
CA ILE A 54 -13.06 14.53 3.73
C ILE A 54 -12.00 15.52 4.21
N GLU A 55 -11.69 15.48 5.49
CA GLU A 55 -10.73 16.42 6.09
C GLU A 55 -9.28 15.99 5.86
N ARG A 56 -8.99 14.68 5.95
CA ARG A 56 -7.66 14.12 5.72
C ARG A 56 -7.73 12.82 4.93
N SER A 57 -6.69 12.53 4.15
CA SER A 57 -6.53 11.23 3.47
C SER A 57 -5.15 10.63 3.73
N VAL A 58 -5.14 9.33 3.99
CA VAL A 58 -3.90 8.54 3.97
C VAL A 58 -3.62 8.17 2.53
N ILE A 59 -2.47 8.64 2.01
CA ILE A 59 -2.07 8.47 0.62
C ILE A 59 -0.83 7.58 0.50
N PHE A 60 -0.81 6.75 -0.53
CA PHE A 60 0.33 5.89 -0.86
C PHE A 60 0.35 5.55 -2.34
N GLY A 61 1.47 4.98 -2.76
CA GLY A 61 1.69 4.56 -4.14
C GLY A 61 1.15 3.15 -4.42
N PHE A 62 1.85 2.46 -5.31
CA PHE A 62 1.61 1.08 -5.70
C PHE A 62 2.79 0.22 -5.21
N PRO A 63 2.59 -1.07 -4.87
CA PRO A 63 3.67 -1.95 -4.41
C PRO A 63 4.50 -2.47 -5.59
N TRP A 64 5.24 -1.56 -6.24
CA TRP A 64 6.13 -1.84 -7.35
C TRP A 64 7.21 -2.84 -6.97
N GLU A 65 7.53 -3.77 -7.88
CA GLU A 65 8.66 -4.69 -7.72
C GLU A 65 9.98 -4.00 -8.09
N ASN A 66 9.96 -3.12 -9.09
CA ASN A 66 11.13 -2.36 -9.52
C ASN A 66 11.44 -1.22 -8.54
N ALA A 67 12.69 -1.19 -8.05
CA ALA A 67 13.12 -0.22 -7.06
C ALA A 67 13.07 1.24 -7.57
N GLU A 68 13.39 1.49 -8.83
CA GLU A 68 13.30 2.83 -9.41
C GLU A 68 11.85 3.34 -9.40
N HIS A 69 10.89 2.44 -9.65
CA HIS A 69 9.48 2.80 -9.66
C HIS A 69 8.97 3.15 -8.26
N PHE A 70 9.25 2.32 -7.24
CA PHE A 70 8.77 2.65 -5.89
C PHE A 70 9.51 3.85 -5.29
N HIS A 71 10.80 4.04 -5.54
CA HIS A 71 11.51 5.25 -5.10
C HIS A 71 10.86 6.51 -5.68
N ARG A 72 10.65 6.54 -6.99
CA ARG A 72 10.01 7.67 -7.67
C ARG A 72 8.59 7.91 -7.18
N HIS A 73 7.84 6.84 -6.91
CA HIS A 73 6.48 6.98 -6.42
C HIS A 73 6.44 7.49 -4.98
N ASN A 74 7.30 6.97 -4.11
CA ASN A 74 7.41 7.43 -2.73
C ASN A 74 7.91 8.89 -2.65
N ASP A 75 8.80 9.32 -3.54
CA ASP A 75 9.19 10.74 -3.65
C ASP A 75 7.98 11.62 -3.95
N TYR A 76 7.12 11.21 -4.88
CA TYR A 76 5.87 11.93 -5.15
C TYR A 76 4.94 11.99 -3.93
N ILE A 77 4.82 10.91 -3.15
CA ILE A 77 4.04 10.89 -1.91
C ILE A 77 4.63 11.85 -0.88
N ILE A 78 5.96 11.84 -0.71
CA ILE A 78 6.68 12.77 0.19
C ILE A 78 6.39 14.23 -0.21
N GLU A 79 6.55 14.56 -1.48
CA GLU A 79 6.29 15.90 -2.00
C GLU A 79 4.82 16.33 -1.82
N SER A 80 3.88 15.41 -2.04
CA SER A 80 2.44 15.68 -1.85
C SER A 80 2.12 16.01 -0.38
N VAL A 81 2.68 15.26 0.56
CA VAL A 81 2.53 15.56 2.01
C VAL A 81 3.16 16.90 2.37
N GLN A 82 4.35 17.20 1.83
CA GLN A 82 5.01 18.48 2.09
C GLN A 82 4.21 19.68 1.57
N ARG A 83 3.53 19.53 0.43
CA ARG A 83 2.65 20.56 -0.12
C ARG A 83 1.35 20.73 0.68
N HIS A 84 0.81 19.63 1.25
CA HIS A 84 -0.50 19.61 1.90
C HIS A 84 -0.47 18.89 3.27
N PRO A 85 0.38 19.33 4.23
CA PRO A 85 0.61 18.62 5.50
C PRO A 85 -0.63 18.51 6.39
N ASP A 86 -1.57 19.46 6.25
CA ASP A 86 -2.82 19.47 7.03
C ASP A 86 -3.88 18.51 6.45
N LYS A 87 -3.75 18.12 5.17
CA LYS A 87 -4.73 17.28 4.47
C LYS A 87 -4.26 15.87 4.20
N LEU A 88 -2.96 15.68 3.91
CA LEU A 88 -2.41 14.41 3.46
C LEU A 88 -1.50 13.77 4.49
N ILE A 89 -1.63 12.46 4.65
CA ILE A 89 -0.79 11.60 5.50
C ILE A 89 -0.17 10.55 4.58
N GLY A 90 1.14 10.59 4.37
CA GLY A 90 1.80 9.69 3.43
C GLY A 90 2.27 8.39 4.06
N PHE A 91 2.10 7.29 3.33
CA PHE A 91 2.69 5.99 3.64
C PHE A 91 3.68 5.59 2.55
N CYS A 92 4.78 4.94 2.96
CA CYS A 92 5.78 4.36 2.07
C CYS A 92 5.26 3.05 1.48
N CYS A 93 5.29 2.89 0.15
CA CYS A 93 4.78 1.70 -0.53
C CYS A 93 5.83 1.08 -1.47
N PHE A 94 5.97 -0.24 -1.44
CA PHE A 94 6.87 -1.05 -2.27
C PHE A 94 6.42 -2.51 -2.23
N SER A 95 6.94 -3.37 -3.12
CA SER A 95 6.68 -4.81 -3.04
C SER A 95 7.33 -5.43 -1.79
N PRO A 96 6.58 -6.20 -0.98
CA PRO A 96 7.14 -6.96 0.14
C PRO A 96 8.28 -7.91 -0.23
N LEU A 97 8.41 -8.24 -1.51
CA LEU A 97 9.49 -9.09 -2.03
C LEU A 97 10.79 -8.33 -2.26
N SER A 98 10.78 -7.00 -2.20
CA SER A 98 11.98 -6.20 -2.44
C SER A 98 12.95 -6.26 -1.26
N PRO A 99 14.21 -6.67 -1.49
CA PRO A 99 15.23 -6.65 -0.44
C PRO A 99 15.61 -5.23 0.01
N GLN A 100 15.27 -4.21 -0.77
CA GLN A 100 15.53 -2.80 -0.47
C GLN A 100 14.44 -2.17 0.42
N GLY A 101 13.37 -2.91 0.74
CA GLY A 101 12.26 -2.42 1.55
C GLY A 101 12.69 -1.76 2.87
N PRO A 102 13.54 -2.37 3.71
CA PRO A 102 13.98 -1.75 4.96
C PRO A 102 14.70 -0.41 4.81
N GLU A 103 15.52 -0.26 3.78
CA GLU A 103 16.23 1.01 3.49
C GLU A 103 15.26 2.08 3.01
N GLU A 104 14.34 1.71 2.13
CA GLU A 104 13.31 2.62 1.64
C GLU A 104 12.37 3.09 2.76
N VAL A 105 11.97 2.20 3.67
CA VAL A 105 11.16 2.57 4.83
C VAL A 105 11.88 3.61 5.68
N LYS A 106 13.15 3.41 6.01
CA LYS A 106 13.94 4.40 6.77
C LYS A 106 13.96 5.74 6.06
N ARG A 107 14.27 5.75 4.76
CA ARG A 107 14.33 6.96 3.94
C ARG A 107 13.01 7.72 3.97
N CYS A 108 11.91 7.02 3.75
CA CYS A 108 10.57 7.62 3.70
C CYS A 108 10.10 8.15 5.06
N LEU A 109 10.33 7.41 6.13
CA LEU A 109 9.98 7.85 7.49
C LEU A 109 10.84 9.04 7.93
N ASP A 110 12.13 9.07 7.58
CA ASP A 110 13.02 10.21 7.85
C ASP A 110 12.62 11.44 7.04
N ALA A 111 11.99 11.27 5.86
CA ALA A 111 11.40 12.33 5.06
C ALA A 111 10.00 12.78 5.53
N GLY A 112 9.45 12.18 6.59
CA GLY A 112 8.21 12.61 7.23
C GLY A 112 6.97 11.80 6.88
N LEU A 113 7.10 10.66 6.19
CA LEU A 113 5.96 9.75 6.03
C LEU A 113 5.58 9.10 7.37
N ALA A 114 4.30 8.78 7.54
CA ALA A 114 3.70 8.39 8.82
C ALA A 114 3.40 6.89 8.94
N GLY A 115 3.71 6.10 7.93
CA GLY A 115 3.43 4.67 7.92
C GLY A 115 3.99 3.97 6.69
N VAL A 116 3.69 2.69 6.57
CA VAL A 116 4.11 1.82 5.46
C VAL A 116 2.89 1.10 4.88
N GLY A 117 2.80 1.00 3.58
CA GLY A 117 1.74 0.31 2.83
C GLY A 117 1.06 1.20 1.78
N GLU A 118 0.11 0.66 1.03
CA GLU A 118 -0.43 -0.68 1.16
C GLU A 118 0.56 -1.72 0.62
N LEU A 119 0.99 -2.66 1.45
CA LEU A 119 1.84 -3.76 1.03
C LEU A 119 0.98 -4.92 0.50
N ALA A 120 1.20 -5.35 -0.72
CA ALA A 120 0.47 -6.42 -1.37
C ALA A 120 1.39 -7.44 -2.03
N VAL A 121 1.01 -8.71 -2.00
CA VAL A 121 1.68 -9.79 -2.73
C VAL A 121 0.65 -10.46 -3.66
N TYR A 122 0.55 -9.95 -4.87
CA TYR A 122 -0.51 -10.37 -5.80
C TYR A 122 -0.36 -11.81 -6.32
N GLY A 123 0.88 -12.31 -6.40
CA GLY A 123 1.15 -13.63 -6.99
C GLY A 123 1.09 -14.81 -6.02
N SER A 124 1.36 -14.63 -4.72
CA SER A 124 1.62 -15.75 -3.80
C SER A 124 0.99 -15.64 -2.41
N GLY A 125 0.35 -14.54 -2.07
CA GLY A 125 -0.18 -14.32 -0.72
C GLY A 125 0.92 -14.13 0.33
N PHE A 126 0.59 -14.26 1.63
CA PHE A 126 1.53 -14.09 2.75
C PHE A 126 2.05 -15.45 3.27
N SER A 127 2.83 -16.15 2.44
CA SER A 127 3.51 -17.37 2.89
C SER A 127 4.45 -17.08 4.07
N GLU A 128 4.82 -18.12 4.85
CA GLU A 128 5.78 -18.01 5.95
C GLU A 128 7.14 -17.44 5.51
N GLU A 129 7.53 -17.69 4.27
CA GLU A 129 8.76 -17.12 3.70
C GLU A 129 8.63 -15.61 3.53
N ILE A 130 7.54 -15.14 2.93
CA ILE A 130 7.25 -13.71 2.73
C ILE A 130 7.09 -13.00 4.08
N ILE A 131 6.40 -13.61 5.03
CA ILE A 131 6.29 -13.05 6.39
C ILE A 131 7.69 -12.86 7.01
N ARG A 132 8.64 -13.76 6.74
CA ARG A 132 10.02 -13.59 7.21
C ARG A 132 10.79 -12.49 6.51
N THR A 133 10.59 -12.27 5.20
CA THR A 133 11.26 -11.17 4.48
C THR A 133 10.84 -9.80 5.00
N LEU A 134 9.63 -9.68 5.54
CA LEU A 134 9.12 -8.45 6.13
C LEU A 134 9.78 -8.09 7.48
N HIS A 135 10.58 -8.97 8.08
CA HIS A 135 11.08 -8.79 9.46
C HIS A 135 11.76 -7.44 9.67
N GLY A 136 12.71 -7.06 8.83
CA GLY A 136 13.41 -5.78 8.95
C GLY A 136 12.50 -4.56 8.83
N VAL A 137 11.49 -4.63 7.95
CA VAL A 137 10.47 -3.58 7.83
C VAL A 137 9.63 -3.48 9.10
N MET A 138 9.17 -4.63 9.62
CA MET A 138 8.33 -4.69 10.81
C MET A 138 9.08 -4.22 12.07
N GLU A 139 10.36 -4.53 12.21
CA GLU A 139 11.20 -4.00 13.31
C GLU A 139 11.29 -2.46 13.24
N ILE A 140 11.62 -1.90 12.09
CA ILE A 140 11.69 -0.44 11.91
C ILE A 140 10.36 0.22 12.26
N CYS A 141 9.24 -0.35 11.78
CA CYS A 141 7.92 0.18 12.04
C CYS A 141 7.52 0.09 13.51
N ALA A 142 7.90 -0.98 14.21
CA ALA A 142 7.69 -1.12 15.65
C ALA A 142 8.48 -0.07 16.44
N ASP A 143 9.79 0.08 16.15
CA ASP A 143 10.68 1.05 16.79
C ASP A 143 10.21 2.50 16.59
N ARG A 144 9.72 2.81 15.40
CA ARG A 144 9.17 4.14 15.05
C ARG A 144 7.71 4.32 15.48
N SER A 145 7.07 3.25 15.99
CA SER A 145 5.64 3.24 16.36
C SER A 145 4.70 3.68 15.24
N VAL A 146 5.02 3.35 13.99
CA VAL A 146 4.20 3.66 12.82
C VAL A 146 3.37 2.46 12.35
N PRO A 147 2.18 2.67 11.74
CA PRO A 147 1.34 1.60 11.22
C PRO A 147 1.92 0.97 9.94
N VAL A 148 1.57 -0.31 9.75
CA VAL A 148 1.80 -1.04 8.50
C VAL A 148 0.47 -1.52 7.95
N LEU A 149 0.12 -1.06 6.76
CA LEU A 149 -1.11 -1.40 6.05
C LEU A 149 -0.85 -2.53 5.06
N PHE A 150 -1.60 -3.62 5.18
CA PHE A 150 -1.53 -4.76 4.27
C PHE A 150 -2.79 -4.88 3.44
N HIS A 151 -2.61 -5.17 2.16
CA HIS A 151 -3.69 -5.59 1.27
C HIS A 151 -4.25 -6.93 1.72
N THR A 152 -5.56 -7.01 1.85
CA THR A 152 -6.29 -8.26 2.10
C THR A 152 -7.52 -8.31 1.21
N ASN A 153 -8.05 -9.50 0.98
CA ASN A 153 -9.32 -9.69 0.28
C ASN A 153 -10.02 -10.94 0.82
N GLU A 154 -11.29 -11.07 0.49
CA GLU A 154 -12.06 -12.26 0.85
C GLU A 154 -11.49 -13.53 0.20
N PRO A 155 -11.38 -14.66 0.94
CA PRO A 155 -10.85 -15.92 0.41
C PRO A 155 -11.82 -16.65 -0.53
N VAL A 156 -13.10 -16.29 -0.49
CA VAL A 156 -14.18 -16.91 -1.26
C VAL A 156 -14.75 -15.92 -2.28
N GLY A 157 -15.62 -16.42 -3.19
CA GLY A 157 -16.24 -15.59 -4.22
C GLY A 157 -15.52 -15.65 -5.57
N HIS A 158 -15.94 -14.80 -6.51
CA HIS A 158 -15.41 -14.80 -7.86
C HIS A 158 -13.97 -14.25 -7.93
N VAL A 159 -13.26 -14.63 -8.98
CA VAL A 159 -11.93 -14.07 -9.28
C VAL A 159 -12.10 -12.73 -9.99
N TYR A 160 -11.30 -11.74 -9.58
CA TYR A 160 -11.25 -10.43 -10.22
C TYR A 160 -9.79 -9.92 -10.27
N PRO A 161 -9.46 -8.97 -11.15
CA PRO A 161 -8.13 -8.36 -11.17
C PRO A 161 -7.78 -7.76 -9.81
N GLY A 162 -6.60 -8.11 -9.28
CA GLY A 162 -6.15 -7.64 -7.96
C GLY A 162 -6.56 -8.53 -6.77
N LYS A 163 -7.40 -9.55 -6.98
CA LYS A 163 -7.63 -10.55 -5.94
C LYS A 163 -6.38 -11.38 -5.72
N THR A 164 -5.82 -11.29 -4.51
CA THR A 164 -4.63 -12.06 -4.12
C THR A 164 -5.03 -13.44 -3.60
N PRO A 165 -4.14 -14.44 -3.66
CA PRO A 165 -4.40 -15.77 -3.09
C PRO A 165 -4.26 -15.83 -1.56
N VAL A 166 -4.22 -14.68 -0.88
CA VAL A 166 -4.07 -14.58 0.58
C VAL A 166 -5.16 -15.33 1.31
N GLN A 167 -4.75 -16.18 2.24
CA GLN A 167 -5.63 -16.95 3.11
C GLN A 167 -5.76 -16.33 4.50
N LEU A 168 -6.89 -16.54 5.17
CA LEU A 168 -7.14 -15.97 6.51
C LEU A 168 -6.13 -16.46 7.56
N ASN A 169 -5.67 -17.69 7.47
CA ASN A 169 -4.64 -18.24 8.35
C ASN A 169 -3.27 -17.58 8.14
N GLU A 170 -2.95 -17.13 6.93
CA GLU A 170 -1.72 -16.37 6.64
C GLU A 170 -1.79 -14.97 7.29
N ILE A 171 -2.94 -14.30 7.17
CA ILE A 171 -3.19 -13.02 7.84
C ILE A 171 -3.06 -13.18 9.36
N TYR A 172 -3.64 -14.25 9.92
CA TYR A 172 -3.53 -14.54 11.35
C TYR A 172 -2.08 -14.80 11.77
N SER A 173 -1.32 -15.58 10.99
CA SER A 173 0.10 -15.86 11.23
C SER A 173 0.94 -14.58 11.20
N LEU A 174 0.69 -13.69 10.25
CA LEU A 174 1.32 -12.38 10.16
C LEU A 174 1.07 -11.56 11.44
N ILE A 175 -0.18 -11.42 11.85
CA ILE A 175 -0.55 -10.67 13.06
C ILE A 175 0.10 -11.29 14.29
N LYS A 176 0.02 -12.60 14.44
CA LYS A 176 0.58 -13.33 15.60
C LYS A 176 2.10 -13.18 15.71
N ARG A 177 2.78 -13.10 14.59
CA ARG A 177 4.24 -12.92 14.54
C ARG A 177 4.68 -11.54 14.96
N TYR A 178 3.89 -10.50 14.67
CA TYR A 178 4.25 -9.09 14.85
C TYR A 178 3.29 -8.35 15.77
N LEU A 179 3.02 -8.90 16.95
CA LEU A 179 2.07 -8.35 17.93
C LEU A 179 2.42 -6.96 18.46
N SER A 180 3.68 -6.55 18.38
CA SER A 180 4.13 -5.20 18.77
C SER A 180 3.87 -4.15 17.70
N ASN A 181 3.55 -4.57 16.48
CA ASN A 181 3.29 -3.66 15.37
C ASN A 181 1.84 -3.18 15.34
N LYS A 182 1.63 -1.97 14.85
CA LYS A 182 0.32 -1.43 14.52
C LYS A 182 -0.07 -1.91 13.12
N ILE A 183 -0.69 -3.08 13.03
CA ILE A 183 -1.10 -3.68 11.75
C ILE A 183 -2.49 -3.18 11.38
N VAL A 184 -2.63 -2.68 10.17
CA VAL A 184 -3.90 -2.31 9.53
C VAL A 184 -4.15 -3.25 8.36
N LEU A 185 -5.35 -3.79 8.27
CA LEU A 185 -5.76 -4.70 7.21
C LEU A 185 -6.77 -3.98 6.29
N ALA A 186 -6.40 -3.79 5.03
CA ALA A 186 -7.30 -3.22 4.03
C ALA A 186 -8.51 -4.13 3.76
N HIS A 187 -9.55 -3.59 3.14
CA HIS A 187 -10.71 -4.34 2.67
C HIS A 187 -11.35 -5.23 3.75
N TRP A 188 -11.58 -4.63 4.95
CA TRP A 188 -12.19 -5.31 6.10
C TRP A 188 -11.42 -6.56 6.57
N GLY A 189 -10.10 -6.57 6.38
CA GLY A 189 -9.25 -7.69 6.77
C GLY A 189 -9.59 -9.00 6.04
N GLY A 190 -10.08 -8.90 4.80
CA GLY A 190 -10.55 -10.07 4.05
C GLY A 190 -11.75 -10.77 4.70
N GLY A 191 -12.44 -10.10 5.63
CA GLY A 191 -13.55 -10.70 6.38
C GLY A 191 -13.11 -11.54 7.58
N LEU A 192 -11.85 -11.39 8.04
CA LEU A 192 -11.28 -12.18 9.14
C LEU A 192 -12.16 -12.21 10.39
N PHE A 193 -12.84 -11.10 10.70
CA PHE A 193 -13.70 -10.96 11.88
C PHE A 193 -15.02 -11.78 11.77
N PHE A 194 -15.35 -12.32 10.61
CA PHE A 194 -16.50 -13.24 10.46
C PHE A 194 -16.16 -14.70 10.78
N TYR A 195 -14.89 -15.03 10.94
CA TYR A 195 -14.41 -16.38 11.16
C TYR A 195 -13.93 -16.55 12.59
N SER A 196 -14.45 -17.59 13.27
CA SER A 196 -13.89 -18.02 14.54
C SER A 196 -12.56 -18.74 14.25
N LEU A 197 -11.47 -18.19 14.74
CA LEU A 197 -10.14 -18.76 14.63
C LEU A 197 -9.83 -19.60 15.86
#